data_ab61cc243f85138a3477eff0d7b13720
#
_entry.id   ab61cc243f85138a3477eff0d7b13720
#
_cell.length_a   1.000
_cell.length_b   1.000
_cell.length_c   1.000
_cell.angle_alpha   90.00
_cell.angle_beta   90.00
_cell.angle_gamma   90.00
#
_symmetry.space_group_name_H-M   'P 1'
#
loop_
_entity.id
_entity.type
_entity.pdbx_description
1 polymer ?
#
loop_
_entity_poly.entity_id
_entity_poly.type
_entity_poly.pdbx_seq_one_letter_code
_entity_poly.pdbx_strand_id
1 'polypeptide(L)'
;MTATVSPDFSDKKTLEKYSSAYTLSDMEIFIFPELFYPLVLANIMSPVIWRWRDDPWFMDMHRKNFISKANRIKQYIIDNYIFNLDLETWGLTDKETELERFSDFFDTELLKQSNALFGYEGDKYYFSIDIRHHFGLDKYESSAIPYWKTETVEAMTAFRHREYYTTGAGECVSLAALYAAAMFIVGQIPLEKIFMMATPLHSQNFIDEKDGLLTNNRRIMTKNMWFNGTSLSGKARRALENEKVTIVSHITGHIHTVYEKATIDREAYDTFSRKLRSFVKSNLTPAIFINFLRFKSEYKCLFQYHYLRTGTSHYITLDKLFEYEHSLKTSMNEETRDKLLSEVDSEEFQYDPVPGKIMLNEVEAFIRKHKDSDLRTIETEFTSSFPTEETECVKRMFADIREFIITNPKLPSADREFVPEIYPQISVNDSRDEIRNKIRELAGVSEMALLTLYSYREMSMTDWRPFVKAAIERNPVCHADLGGRHADEVYALINKLTNESIYDSGRLAQPDEVWNFRRGDGAEKAFLMADALIFNDPDAEVKISLEADQAVIEYNYRFYRFVTVKGLRKKILISRKEYREY
;
A
#
# COMPACT_ATOMS: atom_id res chain seq x y z
N MET A 1 4.39 -28.45 24.08
CA MET A 1 3.42 -27.53 24.69
C MET A 1 3.48 -26.24 23.85
N THR A 2 2.45 -25.92 23.11
CA THR A 2 2.35 -24.63 22.41
C THR A 2 2.23 -23.55 23.48
N ALA A 3 3.13 -22.57 23.45
CA ALA A 3 3.07 -21.43 24.37
C ALA A 3 1.75 -20.67 24.12
N THR A 4 1.01 -20.37 25.18
CA THR A 4 -0.20 -19.56 25.08
C THR A 4 0.22 -18.11 24.82
N VAL A 5 -0.33 -17.48 23.78
CA VAL A 5 -0.16 -16.06 23.50
C VAL A 5 -1.06 -15.28 24.47
N SER A 6 -0.44 -14.65 25.46
CA SER A 6 -1.12 -13.77 26.44
C SER A 6 -0.30 -12.49 26.58
N PRO A 7 -0.70 -11.40 25.89
CA PRO A 7 0.05 -10.14 25.95
C PRO A 7 0.05 -9.57 27.36
N ASP A 8 1.20 -9.18 27.84
CA ASP A 8 1.33 -8.42 29.08
C ASP A 8 1.24 -6.93 28.79
N PHE A 9 0.07 -6.34 29.03
CA PHE A 9 -0.15 -4.91 28.83
C PHE A 9 0.40 -4.02 29.96
N SER A 10 1.09 -4.58 30.94
CA SER A 10 1.94 -3.80 31.84
C SER A 10 3.29 -3.45 31.20
N ASP A 11 3.71 -4.22 30.17
CA ASP A 11 4.84 -3.90 29.33
C ASP A 11 4.47 -2.81 28.32
N LYS A 12 5.19 -1.69 28.36
CA LYS A 12 4.95 -0.52 27.50
C LYS A 12 5.03 -0.86 26.02
N LYS A 13 6.00 -1.67 25.59
CA LYS A 13 6.19 -2.03 24.18
C LYS A 13 5.05 -2.90 23.65
N THR A 14 4.62 -3.87 24.44
CA THR A 14 3.47 -4.72 24.12
C THR A 14 2.19 -3.89 24.02
N LEU A 15 1.91 -3.02 25.00
CA LEU A 15 0.76 -2.15 24.96
C LEU A 15 0.79 -1.23 23.74
N GLU A 16 1.95 -0.67 23.39
CA GLU A 16 2.15 0.17 22.22
C GLU A 16 1.85 -0.59 20.91
N LYS A 17 2.42 -1.80 20.76
CA LYS A 17 2.19 -2.66 19.59
C LYS A 17 0.71 -2.95 19.35
N TYR A 18 0.00 -3.40 20.39
CA TYR A 18 -1.42 -3.73 20.25
C TYR A 18 -2.31 -2.48 20.09
N SER A 19 -1.89 -1.32 20.63
CA SER A 19 -2.56 -0.04 20.40
C SER A 19 -2.38 0.42 18.94
N SER A 20 -1.22 0.14 18.35
CA SER A 20 -0.92 0.43 16.95
C SER A 20 -1.82 -0.33 15.98
N ALA A 21 -2.37 -1.48 16.37
CA ALA A 21 -3.37 -2.20 15.57
C ALA A 21 -4.67 -1.39 15.33
N TYR A 22 -4.93 -0.36 16.11
CA TYR A 22 -6.10 0.53 15.94
C TYR A 22 -5.78 1.81 15.17
N THR A 23 -4.50 2.11 14.94
CA THR A 23 -4.06 3.39 14.36
C THR A 23 -3.17 3.24 13.15
N LEU A 24 -2.64 2.11 12.93
CA LEU A 24 -1.68 1.63 11.95
C LEU A 24 -1.19 2.67 10.92
N SER A 25 0.10 2.95 10.92
CA SER A 25 0.76 3.82 9.95
C SER A 25 2.02 3.14 9.41
N ASP A 26 2.64 3.72 8.40
CA ASP A 26 3.92 3.23 7.87
C ASP A 26 4.99 3.10 8.96
N MET A 27 4.99 4.02 9.93
CA MET A 27 5.93 3.98 11.06
C MET A 27 5.64 2.81 12.00
N GLU A 28 4.39 2.59 12.35
CA GLU A 28 3.98 1.47 13.21
C GLU A 28 4.29 0.12 12.56
N ILE A 29 4.06 -0.01 11.23
CA ILE A 29 4.43 -1.22 10.48
C ILE A 29 5.96 -1.42 10.48
N PHE A 30 6.75 -0.36 10.39
CA PHE A 30 8.20 -0.47 10.42
C PHE A 30 8.71 -0.93 11.78
N ILE A 31 8.14 -0.42 12.87
CA ILE A 31 8.52 -0.78 14.24
C ILE A 31 7.93 -2.13 14.68
N PHE A 32 6.72 -2.43 14.24
CA PHE A 32 5.97 -3.65 14.55
C PHE A 32 5.53 -4.34 13.25
N PRO A 33 6.46 -4.95 12.49
CA PRO A 33 6.15 -5.56 11.18
C PRO A 33 5.14 -6.71 11.28
N GLU A 34 4.98 -7.31 12.46
CA GLU A 34 3.96 -8.30 12.76
C GLU A 34 2.53 -7.79 12.60
N LEU A 35 2.29 -6.47 12.55
CA LEU A 35 0.96 -5.89 12.32
C LEU A 35 0.53 -5.92 10.85
N PHE A 36 1.46 -6.04 9.91
CA PHE A 36 1.16 -5.77 8.50
C PHE A 36 0.23 -6.81 7.87
N TYR A 37 0.46 -8.10 8.10
CA TYR A 37 -0.43 -9.15 7.55
C TYR A 37 -1.75 -9.31 8.33
N PRO A 38 -1.80 -9.17 9.66
CA PRO A 38 -3.05 -9.07 10.41
C PRO A 38 -4.03 -8.03 9.87
N LEU A 39 -3.55 -6.92 9.35
CA LEU A 39 -4.38 -5.92 8.68
C LEU A 39 -5.09 -6.51 7.43
N VAL A 40 -4.40 -7.33 6.63
CA VAL A 40 -5.02 -8.00 5.47
C VAL A 40 -6.12 -8.96 5.94
N LEU A 41 -5.84 -9.75 6.98
CA LEU A 41 -6.81 -10.68 7.55
C LEU A 41 -8.02 -9.94 8.15
N ALA A 42 -7.80 -8.81 8.82
CA ALA A 42 -8.88 -7.96 9.33
C ALA A 42 -9.78 -7.44 8.20
N ASN A 43 -9.19 -7.04 7.06
CA ASN A 43 -9.96 -6.65 5.88
C ASN A 43 -10.69 -7.83 5.22
N ILE A 44 -10.13 -9.04 5.28
CA ILE A 44 -10.80 -10.28 4.84
C ILE A 44 -11.98 -10.62 5.76
N MET A 45 -11.89 -10.37 7.06
CA MET A 45 -12.99 -10.55 8.01
C MET A 45 -14.12 -9.53 7.83
N SER A 46 -13.85 -8.36 7.19
CA SER A 46 -14.85 -7.31 6.94
C SER A 46 -15.96 -7.78 6.00
N PRO A 47 -17.25 -7.44 6.26
CA PRO A 47 -18.32 -7.79 5.33
C PRO A 47 -18.29 -6.98 4.02
N VAL A 48 -17.50 -5.89 3.94
CA VAL A 48 -17.55 -4.96 2.80
C VAL A 48 -17.10 -5.63 1.52
N ILE A 49 -15.91 -6.28 1.51
CA ILE A 49 -15.37 -6.89 0.29
C ILE A 49 -16.15 -8.17 -0.08
N TRP A 50 -16.72 -8.87 0.90
CA TRP A 50 -17.56 -10.04 0.62
C TRP A 50 -18.79 -9.68 -0.20
N ARG A 51 -19.41 -8.51 0.05
CA ARG A 51 -20.53 -8.01 -0.78
C ARG A 51 -20.14 -7.75 -2.23
N TRP A 52 -18.84 -7.55 -2.52
CA TRP A 52 -18.40 -7.41 -3.92
C TRP A 52 -18.59 -8.70 -4.72
N ARG A 53 -18.56 -9.87 -4.09
CA ARG A 53 -18.83 -11.15 -4.81
C ARG A 53 -20.20 -11.19 -5.45
N ASP A 54 -21.16 -10.49 -4.88
CA ASP A 54 -22.55 -10.43 -5.35
C ASP A 54 -22.79 -9.23 -6.30
N ASP A 55 -21.79 -8.37 -6.48
CA ASP A 55 -21.86 -7.23 -7.40
C ASP A 55 -21.86 -7.72 -8.85
N PRO A 56 -22.80 -7.25 -9.70
CA PRO A 56 -22.85 -7.59 -11.14
C PRO A 56 -21.54 -7.34 -11.88
N TRP A 57 -20.71 -6.38 -11.42
CA TRP A 57 -19.37 -6.12 -11.95
C TRP A 57 -18.47 -7.35 -11.87
N PHE A 58 -18.58 -8.16 -10.82
CA PHE A 58 -17.75 -9.34 -10.59
C PHE A 58 -18.41 -10.67 -11.05
N MET A 59 -19.51 -10.60 -11.78
CA MET A 59 -20.14 -11.77 -12.36
C MET A 59 -19.15 -12.57 -13.23
N ASP A 60 -19.22 -13.90 -13.18
CA ASP A 60 -18.37 -14.84 -13.93
C ASP A 60 -16.85 -14.74 -13.66
N MET A 61 -16.44 -14.24 -12.48
CA MET A 61 -15.02 -14.18 -12.12
C MET A 61 -14.34 -15.56 -12.17
N HIS A 62 -15.05 -16.64 -11.84
CA HIS A 62 -14.50 -18.00 -11.85
C HIS A 62 -14.07 -18.47 -13.26
N ARG A 63 -14.66 -17.90 -14.35
CA ARG A 63 -14.31 -18.21 -15.74
C ARG A 63 -13.14 -17.40 -16.27
N LYS A 64 -12.70 -16.39 -15.55
CA LYS A 64 -11.64 -15.48 -16.00
C LYS A 64 -10.26 -16.01 -15.65
N ASN A 65 -9.29 -15.77 -16.53
CA ASN A 65 -7.89 -16.00 -16.20
C ASN A 65 -7.39 -14.96 -15.18
N PHE A 66 -6.23 -15.22 -14.58
CA PHE A 66 -5.63 -14.39 -13.53
C PHE A 66 -5.56 -12.90 -13.90
N ILE A 67 -5.00 -12.58 -15.07
CA ILE A 67 -4.84 -11.17 -15.51
C ILE A 67 -6.19 -10.48 -15.70
N SER A 68 -7.18 -11.19 -16.23
CA SER A 68 -8.54 -10.65 -16.38
C SER A 68 -9.21 -10.41 -15.02
N LYS A 69 -9.03 -11.32 -14.05
CA LYS A 69 -9.49 -11.14 -12.67
C LYS A 69 -8.83 -9.90 -12.04
N ALA A 70 -7.51 -9.81 -12.12
CA ALA A 70 -6.75 -8.70 -11.57
C ALA A 70 -7.14 -7.35 -12.20
N ASN A 71 -7.33 -7.30 -13.53
CA ASN A 71 -7.80 -6.09 -14.21
C ASN A 71 -9.20 -5.67 -13.78
N ARG A 72 -10.10 -6.63 -13.53
CA ARG A 72 -11.46 -6.34 -13.08
C ARG A 72 -11.48 -5.77 -11.66
N ILE A 73 -10.71 -6.37 -10.76
CA ILE A 73 -10.51 -5.86 -9.38
C ILE A 73 -9.88 -4.46 -9.43
N LYS A 74 -8.80 -4.28 -10.21
CA LYS A 74 -8.17 -2.97 -10.39
C LYS A 74 -9.17 -1.90 -10.85
N GLN A 75 -9.98 -2.21 -11.87
CA GLN A 75 -10.93 -1.23 -12.40
C GLN A 75 -11.98 -0.85 -11.35
N TYR A 76 -12.51 -1.82 -10.62
CA TYR A 76 -13.44 -1.56 -9.52
C TYR A 76 -12.82 -0.66 -8.43
N ILE A 77 -11.56 -0.93 -8.06
CA ILE A 77 -10.84 -0.10 -7.07
C ILE A 77 -10.62 1.31 -7.63
N ILE A 78 -10.25 1.47 -8.91
CA ILE A 78 -10.11 2.78 -9.54
C ILE A 78 -11.42 3.59 -9.52
N ASP A 79 -12.53 2.93 -9.79
CA ASP A 79 -13.83 3.59 -9.90
C ASP A 79 -14.44 3.93 -8.53
N ASN A 80 -14.09 3.17 -7.49
CA ASN A 80 -14.70 3.28 -6.17
C ASN A 80 -13.81 3.85 -5.06
N TYR A 81 -12.49 3.97 -5.27
CA TYR A 81 -11.54 4.48 -4.27
C TYR A 81 -10.52 5.40 -4.91
N ILE A 82 -10.25 6.53 -4.30
CA ILE A 82 -9.19 7.44 -4.69
C ILE A 82 -7.95 7.26 -3.80
N PHE A 83 -6.77 7.57 -4.35
CA PHE A 83 -5.57 7.76 -3.55
C PHE A 83 -5.61 9.19 -3.00
N ASN A 84 -5.57 9.33 -1.68
CA ASN A 84 -5.77 10.58 -0.99
C ASN A 84 -4.50 11.02 -0.23
N LEU A 85 -4.01 12.21 -0.53
CA LEU A 85 -2.92 12.88 0.18
C LEU A 85 -3.39 14.20 0.82
N ASP A 86 -4.69 14.41 0.94
CA ASP A 86 -5.24 15.62 1.54
C ASP A 86 -5.06 15.61 3.06
N LEU A 87 -4.17 16.45 3.55
CA LEU A 87 -3.82 16.55 4.96
C LEU A 87 -4.96 17.10 5.83
N GLU A 88 -5.91 17.82 5.26
CA GLU A 88 -7.10 18.30 5.98
C GLU A 88 -8.02 17.14 6.38
N THR A 89 -7.93 16.01 5.67
CA THR A 89 -8.70 14.81 6.01
C THR A 89 -7.99 13.89 7.00
N TRP A 90 -6.67 14.02 7.17
CA TRP A 90 -5.86 13.10 7.97
C TRP A 90 -5.40 13.68 9.30
N GLY A 91 -5.25 14.99 9.37
CA GLY A 91 -4.65 15.67 10.52
C GLY A 91 -3.11 15.62 10.51
N LEU A 92 -2.55 16.35 11.44
CA LEU A 92 -1.11 16.52 11.61
C LEU A 92 -0.69 16.16 13.03
N THR A 93 0.49 15.58 13.15
CA THR A 93 1.23 15.41 14.40
C THR A 93 2.62 16.04 14.24
N ASP A 94 3.49 15.94 15.20
CA ASP A 94 4.86 16.39 15.08
C ASP A 94 5.86 15.23 15.26
N LYS A 95 7.03 15.43 14.66
CA LYS A 95 8.11 14.44 14.66
C LYS A 95 8.55 14.09 16.07
N GLU A 96 8.69 15.07 16.93
CA GLU A 96 9.20 14.94 18.29
C GLU A 96 8.24 14.05 19.11
N THR A 97 6.94 14.30 19.05
CA THR A 97 5.90 13.48 19.69
C THR A 97 5.96 12.03 19.22
N GLU A 98 6.05 11.81 17.89
CA GLU A 98 6.10 10.45 17.36
C GLU A 98 7.41 9.72 17.69
N LEU A 99 8.55 10.41 17.71
CA LEU A 99 9.83 9.81 18.09
C LEU A 99 9.88 9.48 19.58
N GLU A 100 9.36 10.36 20.45
CA GLU A 100 9.27 10.12 21.89
C GLU A 100 8.44 8.88 22.19
N ARG A 101 7.36 8.67 21.48
CA ARG A 101 6.47 7.51 21.61
C ARG A 101 7.21 6.17 21.52
N PHE A 102 8.27 6.09 20.72
CA PHE A 102 9.00 4.85 20.45
C PHE A 102 10.42 4.81 21.03
N SER A 103 10.92 5.91 21.56
CA SER A 103 12.31 6.05 22.05
C SER A 103 12.69 5.05 23.14
N ASP A 104 11.74 4.64 23.97
CA ASP A 104 11.98 3.71 25.08
C ASP A 104 12.28 2.26 24.61
N PHE A 105 11.89 1.89 23.40
CA PHE A 105 11.94 0.48 22.97
C PHE A 105 12.37 0.27 21.51
N PHE A 106 12.69 1.34 20.80
CA PHE A 106 13.19 1.27 19.43
C PHE A 106 14.28 2.32 19.19
N ASP A 107 15.38 1.90 18.56
CA ASP A 107 16.43 2.83 18.15
C ASP A 107 15.92 3.73 17.01
N THR A 108 15.70 5.02 17.34
CA THR A 108 15.14 6.01 16.43
C THR A 108 16.03 6.27 15.20
N GLU A 109 17.36 6.01 15.29
CA GLU A 109 18.25 6.12 14.12
C GLU A 109 17.92 5.06 13.04
N LEU A 110 17.37 3.90 13.44
CA LEU A 110 16.93 2.88 12.50
C LEU A 110 15.74 3.33 11.65
N LEU A 111 14.98 4.35 12.10
CA LEU A 111 13.86 4.91 11.32
C LEU A 111 14.30 5.55 10.00
N LYS A 112 15.58 5.87 9.83
CA LYS A 112 16.15 6.29 8.54
C LYS A 112 15.97 5.23 7.45
N GLN A 113 15.80 3.95 7.84
CA GLN A 113 15.53 2.85 6.92
C GLN A 113 14.03 2.59 6.71
N SER A 114 13.16 3.35 7.39
CA SER A 114 11.71 3.13 7.33
C SER A 114 11.11 3.58 6.00
N ASN A 115 9.89 3.13 5.76
CA ASN A 115 9.02 3.61 4.71
C ASN A 115 8.17 4.84 5.13
N ALA A 116 8.27 5.27 6.39
CA ALA A 116 7.60 6.45 6.90
C ALA A 116 8.32 7.75 6.50
N LEU A 117 7.68 8.90 6.73
CA LEU A 117 8.28 10.22 6.49
C LEU A 117 9.54 10.50 7.33
N PHE A 118 9.72 9.77 8.42
CA PHE A 118 10.94 9.83 9.24
C PHE A 118 12.13 9.21 8.56
N GLY A 119 11.92 8.31 7.62
CA GLY A 119 12.91 7.37 7.18
C GLY A 119 13.51 7.67 5.85
N TYR A 120 14.15 6.68 5.38
CA TYR A 120 14.99 6.55 4.22
C TYR A 120 16.43 6.99 4.45
N GLU A 121 17.29 5.99 4.40
CA GLU A 121 18.74 6.15 4.42
C GLU A 121 19.21 6.54 3.02
N GLY A 122 19.25 7.77 2.79
CA GLY A 122 19.69 8.41 1.59
C GLY A 122 19.63 9.88 1.88
N ASP A 123 19.77 10.69 0.95
CA ASP A 123 19.82 12.12 1.14
C ASP A 123 18.45 12.80 0.90
N LYS A 124 17.39 12.05 0.58
CA LYS A 124 16.22 12.67 -0.07
C LYS A 124 14.90 12.59 0.69
N TYR A 125 14.71 11.60 1.53
CA TYR A 125 13.37 11.41 2.12
C TYR A 125 13.28 11.89 3.56
N TYR A 126 14.28 11.63 4.39
CA TYR A 126 14.23 11.95 5.79
C TYR A 126 14.10 13.46 6.02
N PHE A 127 12.86 13.93 6.10
CA PHE A 127 12.52 15.36 6.20
C PHE A 127 13.18 16.23 5.12
N SER A 128 13.45 15.70 3.94
CA SER A 128 13.94 16.51 2.83
C SER A 128 12.86 17.49 2.35
N ILE A 129 13.31 18.60 1.78
CA ILE A 129 12.39 19.62 1.26
C ILE A 129 11.49 19.06 0.15
N ASP A 130 11.99 18.12 -0.65
CA ASP A 130 11.23 17.50 -1.74
C ASP A 130 10.06 16.67 -1.21
N ILE A 131 10.25 15.91 -0.12
CA ILE A 131 9.20 15.13 0.52
C ILE A 131 8.18 16.04 1.19
N ARG A 132 8.62 17.09 1.89
CA ARG A 132 7.72 18.07 2.49
C ARG A 132 6.85 18.75 1.44
N HIS A 133 7.44 19.14 0.30
CA HIS A 133 6.70 19.73 -0.82
C HIS A 133 5.71 18.73 -1.44
N HIS A 134 6.13 17.47 -1.63
CA HIS A 134 5.26 16.42 -2.17
C HIS A 134 3.99 16.20 -1.35
N PHE A 135 4.09 16.29 -0.02
CA PHE A 135 2.96 16.16 0.91
C PHE A 135 2.31 17.50 1.27
N GLY A 136 2.75 18.62 0.69
CA GLY A 136 2.23 19.96 1.00
C GLY A 136 2.53 20.41 2.43
N LEU A 137 3.62 19.90 3.02
CA LEU A 137 4.04 20.22 4.40
C LEU A 137 4.88 21.49 4.51
N ASP A 138 5.29 22.08 3.39
CA ASP A 138 6.08 23.31 3.33
C ASP A 138 5.36 24.53 3.93
N LYS A 139 4.03 24.47 4.01
CA LYS A 139 3.19 25.48 4.69
C LYS A 139 3.10 25.31 6.22
N TYR A 140 3.60 24.19 6.79
CA TYR A 140 3.60 23.91 8.21
C TYR A 140 5.00 24.02 8.80
N GLU A 141 5.11 23.95 10.13
CA GLU A 141 6.41 23.89 10.80
C GLU A 141 7.25 22.69 10.37
N SER A 142 8.55 22.77 10.50
CA SER A 142 9.48 21.77 9.95
C SER A 142 9.31 20.36 10.54
N SER A 143 8.80 20.25 11.78
CA SER A 143 8.55 18.99 12.48
C SER A 143 7.19 18.35 12.15
N ALA A 144 6.25 19.09 11.51
CA ALA A 144 4.92 18.59 11.22
C ALA A 144 4.95 17.42 10.22
N ILE A 145 4.19 16.36 10.52
CA ILE A 145 4.00 15.18 9.68
C ILE A 145 2.51 14.80 9.61
N PRO A 146 2.07 14.15 8.51
CA PRO A 146 0.69 13.68 8.41
C PRO A 146 0.46 12.47 9.32
N TYR A 147 -0.77 12.38 9.81
CA TYR A 147 -1.23 11.29 10.64
C TYR A 147 -2.42 10.58 9.98
N TRP A 148 -2.16 9.42 9.37
CA TRP A 148 -3.16 8.63 8.64
C TRP A 148 -3.69 7.47 9.47
N LYS A 149 -5.00 7.16 9.35
CA LYS A 149 -5.72 6.15 10.13
C LYS A 149 -6.79 5.38 9.36
N THR A 150 -6.67 5.17 8.08
CA THR A 150 -7.76 4.59 7.29
C THR A 150 -7.39 3.27 6.64
N GLU A 151 -6.79 2.37 7.39
CA GLU A 151 -6.30 1.08 6.87
C GLU A 151 -7.40 0.04 6.71
N THR A 152 -8.56 0.22 7.36
CA THR A 152 -9.69 -0.69 7.20
C THR A 152 -10.55 -0.31 5.99
N VAL A 153 -11.11 -1.31 5.33
CA VAL A 153 -12.01 -1.07 4.18
C VAL A 153 -13.28 -0.30 4.56
N GLU A 154 -13.75 -0.42 5.81
CA GLU A 154 -14.86 0.36 6.34
C GLU A 154 -14.49 1.84 6.42
N ALA A 155 -13.33 2.16 7.00
CA ALA A 155 -12.85 3.54 7.10
C ALA A 155 -12.60 4.14 5.73
N MET A 156 -11.93 3.40 4.82
CA MET A 156 -11.78 3.84 3.42
C MET A 156 -13.13 4.13 2.75
N THR A 157 -14.11 3.24 2.92
CA THR A 157 -15.44 3.39 2.32
C THR A 157 -16.21 4.56 2.91
N ALA A 158 -16.00 4.84 4.20
CA ALA A 158 -16.67 5.91 4.94
C ALA A 158 -16.33 7.33 4.44
N PHE A 159 -15.25 7.51 3.66
CA PHE A 159 -14.98 8.78 2.99
C PHE A 159 -16.16 9.29 2.15
N ARG A 160 -17.03 8.41 1.66
CA ARG A 160 -18.27 8.80 0.97
C ARG A 160 -19.23 9.64 1.82
N HIS A 161 -19.03 9.67 3.13
CA HIS A 161 -19.84 10.49 4.05
C HIS A 161 -19.24 11.89 4.26
N ARG A 162 -18.02 12.13 3.79
CA ARG A 162 -17.42 13.46 3.82
C ARG A 162 -17.94 14.32 2.68
N GLU A 163 -18.05 15.60 2.95
CA GLU A 163 -18.32 16.60 1.93
C GLU A 163 -17.26 16.53 0.82
N TYR A 164 -17.67 16.67 -0.43
CA TYR A 164 -16.85 16.58 -1.65
C TYR A 164 -16.32 15.18 -2.02
N TYR A 165 -16.60 14.13 -1.24
CA TYR A 165 -16.20 12.77 -1.60
C TYR A 165 -17.39 11.97 -2.16
N THR A 166 -17.24 11.43 -3.36
CA THR A 166 -18.21 10.54 -4.00
C THR A 166 -17.81 9.08 -3.96
N THR A 167 -16.54 8.82 -3.64
CA THR A 167 -15.92 7.49 -3.56
C THR A 167 -15.27 7.28 -2.19
N GLY A 168 -14.85 6.07 -1.93
CA GLY A 168 -13.92 5.79 -0.84
C GLY A 168 -12.55 6.42 -1.12
N ALA A 169 -11.71 6.48 -0.10
CA ALA A 169 -10.34 6.99 -0.20
C ALA A 169 -9.40 6.18 0.68
N GLY A 170 -8.13 6.11 0.30
CA GLY A 170 -7.09 5.45 1.07
C GLY A 170 -5.70 5.93 0.64
N GLU A 171 -4.71 5.56 1.42
CA GLU A 171 -3.29 5.76 1.13
C GLU A 171 -2.62 4.43 0.74
N CYS A 172 -1.29 4.34 0.69
CA CYS A 172 -0.61 3.17 0.13
C CYS A 172 -0.80 1.89 0.96
N VAL A 173 -0.82 1.96 2.30
CA VAL A 173 -1.00 0.80 3.19
C VAL A 173 -2.42 0.26 3.07
N SER A 174 -3.41 1.13 3.22
CA SER A 174 -4.83 0.76 3.14
C SER A 174 -5.20 0.20 1.76
N LEU A 175 -4.71 0.80 0.68
CA LEU A 175 -4.96 0.30 -0.67
C LEU A 175 -4.23 -1.02 -0.94
N ALA A 176 -3.01 -1.24 -0.40
CA ALA A 176 -2.32 -2.51 -0.50
C ALA A 176 -3.10 -3.62 0.22
N ALA A 177 -3.59 -3.36 1.45
CA ALA A 177 -4.44 -4.30 2.17
C ALA A 177 -5.76 -4.58 1.44
N LEU A 178 -6.39 -3.56 0.86
CA LEU A 178 -7.59 -3.70 0.05
C LEU A 178 -7.36 -4.60 -1.18
N TYR A 179 -6.26 -4.41 -1.91
CA TYR A 179 -5.91 -5.28 -3.04
C TYR A 179 -5.68 -6.72 -2.61
N ALA A 180 -4.93 -6.94 -1.52
CA ALA A 180 -4.67 -8.29 -1.00
C ALA A 180 -5.98 -9.01 -0.63
N ALA A 181 -6.86 -8.35 0.12
CA ALA A 181 -8.15 -8.90 0.51
C ALA A 181 -9.07 -9.15 -0.71
N ALA A 182 -9.12 -8.21 -1.67
CA ALA A 182 -9.91 -8.37 -2.88
C ALA A 182 -9.38 -9.49 -3.80
N MET A 183 -8.06 -9.63 -3.92
CA MET A 183 -7.44 -10.74 -4.66
C MET A 183 -7.80 -12.09 -4.04
N PHE A 184 -7.82 -12.21 -2.71
CA PHE A 184 -8.25 -13.42 -2.03
C PHE A 184 -9.75 -13.66 -2.20
N ILE A 185 -10.62 -12.72 -1.78
CA ILE A 185 -12.07 -12.92 -1.71
C ILE A 185 -12.70 -13.00 -3.10
N VAL A 186 -12.41 -12.04 -3.98
CA VAL A 186 -13.04 -11.92 -5.30
C VAL A 186 -12.23 -12.61 -6.38
N GLY A 187 -10.90 -12.46 -6.32
CA GLY A 187 -9.97 -13.10 -7.26
C GLY A 187 -9.80 -14.59 -7.04
N GLN A 188 -10.09 -15.07 -5.81
CA GLN A 188 -9.85 -16.45 -5.39
C GLN A 188 -8.37 -16.85 -5.53
N ILE A 189 -7.48 -15.95 -5.17
CA ILE A 189 -6.03 -16.19 -5.10
C ILE A 189 -5.69 -16.64 -3.68
N PRO A 190 -5.07 -17.81 -3.48
CA PRO A 190 -4.65 -18.27 -2.15
C PRO A 190 -3.73 -17.28 -1.45
N LEU A 191 -3.86 -17.16 -0.12
CA LEU A 191 -3.06 -16.21 0.69
C LEU A 191 -1.57 -16.50 0.61
N GLU A 192 -1.18 -17.77 0.43
CA GLU A 192 0.20 -18.21 0.24
C GLU A 192 0.86 -17.67 -1.03
N LYS A 193 0.08 -17.06 -1.93
CA LYS A 193 0.57 -16.39 -3.14
C LYS A 193 0.58 -14.86 -3.01
N ILE A 194 0.18 -14.31 -1.88
CA ILE A 194 0.04 -12.86 -1.67
C ILE A 194 1.10 -12.39 -0.66
N PHE A 195 2.07 -11.65 -1.14
CA PHE A 195 3.12 -11.05 -0.33
C PHE A 195 2.91 -9.53 -0.25
N MET A 196 2.93 -8.99 0.96
CA MET A 196 2.97 -7.56 1.21
C MET A 196 4.42 -7.08 1.21
N MET A 197 4.69 -5.93 0.61
CA MET A 197 6.02 -5.31 0.62
C MET A 197 5.91 -3.87 1.08
N ALA A 198 6.83 -3.44 1.95
CA ALA A 198 7.03 -2.03 2.27
C ALA A 198 8.39 -1.55 1.72
N THR A 199 8.37 -0.42 1.05
CA THR A 199 9.53 0.38 0.64
C THR A 199 9.38 1.78 1.19
N PRO A 200 10.41 2.63 1.20
CA PRO A 200 10.24 4.01 1.63
C PRO A 200 9.06 4.69 0.93
N LEU A 201 8.15 5.25 1.73
CA LEU A 201 6.93 5.95 1.30
C LEU A 201 5.94 5.13 0.45
N HIS A 202 6.08 3.81 0.42
CA HIS A 202 5.18 3.00 -0.39
C HIS A 202 4.99 1.59 0.14
N SER A 203 3.72 1.15 0.17
CA SER A 203 3.32 -0.23 0.44
C SER A 203 2.61 -0.82 -0.78
N GLN A 204 2.92 -2.05 -1.13
CA GLN A 204 2.39 -2.74 -2.31
C GLN A 204 2.39 -4.24 -2.10
N ASN A 205 1.74 -4.98 -3.01
CA ASN A 205 1.75 -6.43 -2.99
C ASN A 205 2.52 -6.99 -4.18
N PHE A 206 3.12 -8.16 -3.98
CA PHE A 206 3.51 -9.06 -5.04
C PHE A 206 2.61 -10.30 -4.99
N ILE A 207 1.94 -10.59 -6.11
CA ILE A 207 1.08 -11.77 -6.26
C ILE A 207 1.85 -12.81 -7.07
N ASP A 208 2.20 -13.95 -6.43
CA ASP A 208 2.92 -15.05 -7.08
C ASP A 208 1.96 -15.94 -7.88
N GLU A 209 1.46 -15.43 -8.99
CA GLU A 209 0.65 -16.18 -9.93
C GLU A 209 1.17 -15.94 -11.34
N LYS A 210 1.48 -17.02 -12.10
CA LYS A 210 2.11 -16.95 -13.43
C LYS A 210 3.46 -16.20 -13.40
N ASP A 211 3.56 -15.11 -14.18
CA ASP A 211 4.76 -14.26 -14.27
C ASP A 211 4.85 -13.24 -13.12
N GLY A 212 3.90 -13.24 -12.20
CA GLY A 212 3.80 -12.27 -11.12
C GLY A 212 2.99 -11.03 -11.47
N LEU A 213 2.56 -10.33 -10.42
CA LEU A 213 1.86 -9.05 -10.53
C LEU A 213 2.18 -8.19 -9.31
N LEU A 214 2.48 -6.92 -9.54
CA LEU A 214 2.60 -5.93 -8.49
C LEU A 214 1.33 -5.07 -8.43
N THR A 215 0.91 -4.71 -7.23
CA THR A 215 -0.05 -3.62 -7.02
C THR A 215 0.71 -2.30 -6.82
N ASN A 216 0.10 -1.19 -7.20
CA ASN A 216 0.66 0.15 -7.00
C ASN A 216 -0.49 1.13 -6.77
N ASN A 217 -0.79 1.45 -5.51
CA ASN A 217 -1.94 2.25 -5.12
C ASN A 217 -3.21 1.73 -5.82
N ARG A 218 -3.84 2.53 -6.67
CA ARG A 218 -5.04 2.15 -7.45
C ARG A 218 -4.76 1.30 -8.69
N ARG A 219 -3.50 0.91 -8.97
CA ARG A 219 -3.09 0.28 -10.23
C ARG A 219 -2.42 -1.06 -9.99
N ILE A 220 -2.30 -1.83 -11.07
CA ILE A 220 -1.50 -3.04 -11.09
C ILE A 220 -0.39 -2.94 -12.14
N MET A 221 0.68 -3.69 -11.94
CA MET A 221 1.81 -3.81 -12.86
C MET A 221 2.04 -5.28 -13.18
N THR A 222 1.84 -5.66 -14.44
CA THR A 222 2.26 -6.97 -14.97
C THR A 222 3.71 -6.91 -15.45
N LYS A 223 4.34 -8.07 -15.65
CA LYS A 223 5.70 -8.14 -16.20
C LYS A 223 5.82 -7.39 -17.55
N ASN A 224 4.85 -7.55 -18.44
CA ASN A 224 4.85 -6.82 -19.72
C ASN A 224 4.75 -5.30 -19.53
N MET A 225 3.97 -4.83 -18.55
CA MET A 225 3.87 -3.40 -18.24
C MET A 225 5.17 -2.87 -17.62
N TRP A 226 5.90 -3.69 -16.86
CA TRP A 226 7.20 -3.32 -16.29
C TRP A 226 8.21 -2.91 -17.36
N PHE A 227 8.17 -3.56 -18.52
CA PHE A 227 9.08 -3.35 -19.65
C PHE A 227 8.45 -2.56 -20.82
N ASN A 228 7.33 -1.87 -20.62
CA ASN A 228 6.65 -1.17 -21.73
C ASN A 228 7.13 0.28 -21.98
N GLY A 229 8.09 0.76 -21.21
CA GLY A 229 8.72 2.08 -21.40
C GLY A 229 7.81 3.28 -21.14
N THR A 230 6.62 3.10 -20.56
CA THR A 230 5.69 4.20 -20.26
C THR A 230 6.10 4.95 -19.00
N SER A 231 5.60 6.19 -18.84
CA SER A 231 5.79 6.96 -17.61
C SER A 231 5.23 6.23 -16.37
N LEU A 232 4.16 5.42 -16.56
CA LEU A 232 3.62 4.59 -15.49
C LEU A 232 4.59 3.50 -15.06
N SER A 233 5.25 2.82 -16.03
CA SER A 233 6.26 1.81 -15.71
C SER A 233 7.46 2.44 -15.00
N GLY A 234 7.92 3.61 -15.44
CA GLY A 234 9.01 4.35 -14.78
C GLY A 234 8.70 4.68 -13.31
N LYS A 235 7.48 5.15 -13.03
CA LYS A 235 7.03 5.41 -11.65
C LYS A 235 6.96 4.15 -10.79
N ALA A 236 6.51 3.01 -11.36
CA ALA A 236 6.43 1.75 -10.63
C ALA A 236 7.82 1.13 -10.38
N ARG A 237 8.75 1.31 -11.32
CA ARG A 237 10.12 0.79 -11.22
C ARG A 237 10.92 1.48 -10.11
N ARG A 238 10.70 2.79 -9.92
CA ARG A 238 11.46 3.63 -9.00
C ARG A 238 11.65 2.99 -7.62
N ALA A 239 10.58 2.46 -7.02
CA ALA A 239 10.61 1.87 -5.68
C ALA A 239 11.53 0.63 -5.59
N LEU A 240 11.60 -0.20 -6.64
CA LEU A 240 12.44 -1.41 -6.64
C LEU A 240 13.84 -1.18 -7.23
N GLU A 241 14.03 -0.12 -8.01
CA GLU A 241 15.33 0.24 -8.61
C GLU A 241 16.19 1.06 -7.64
N ASN A 242 15.61 2.03 -6.98
CA ASN A 242 16.35 3.04 -6.20
C ASN A 242 16.23 2.82 -4.70
N GLU A 243 15.07 2.36 -4.25
CA GLU A 243 14.77 2.18 -2.84
C GLU A 243 15.11 0.76 -2.36
N LYS A 244 14.87 0.51 -1.09
CA LYS A 244 15.09 -0.78 -0.42
C LYS A 244 13.73 -1.33 0.01
N VAL A 245 13.46 -2.58 -0.28
CA VAL A 245 12.33 -3.27 0.36
C VAL A 245 12.70 -3.49 1.82
N THR A 246 11.99 -2.85 2.73
CA THR A 246 12.28 -2.87 4.16
C THR A 246 11.59 -4.04 4.85
N ILE A 247 10.40 -4.39 4.41
CA ILE A 247 9.57 -5.44 4.99
C ILE A 247 8.99 -6.30 3.86
N VAL A 248 9.00 -7.61 4.06
CA VAL A 248 8.17 -8.56 3.31
C VAL A 248 7.31 -9.30 4.33
N SER A 249 6.00 -9.23 4.18
CA SER A 249 5.03 -9.88 5.06
C SER A 249 4.15 -10.84 4.27
N HIS A 250 3.84 -11.99 4.86
CA HIS A 250 3.13 -13.10 4.26
C HIS A 250 2.24 -13.77 5.32
N ILE A 251 1.31 -14.62 4.91
CA ILE A 251 0.48 -15.38 5.86
C ILE A 251 1.29 -16.23 6.86
N THR A 252 2.51 -16.59 6.52
CA THR A 252 3.40 -17.37 7.41
C THR A 252 4.27 -16.51 8.32
N GLY A 253 4.20 -15.18 8.26
CA GLY A 253 5.00 -14.27 9.07
C GLY A 253 5.65 -13.15 8.24
N HIS A 254 6.76 -12.61 8.73
CA HIS A 254 7.44 -11.48 8.08
C HIS A 254 8.98 -11.61 8.14
N ILE A 255 9.65 -10.83 7.30
CA ILE A 255 11.08 -10.55 7.36
C ILE A 255 11.31 -9.04 7.22
N HIS A 256 12.21 -8.50 8.03
CA HIS A 256 12.49 -7.07 8.12
C HIS A 256 13.98 -6.77 7.98
N THR A 257 14.35 -5.60 7.44
CA THR A 257 15.77 -5.24 7.21
C THR A 257 16.58 -5.02 8.48
N VAL A 258 15.96 -4.60 9.57
CA VAL A 258 16.67 -4.23 10.82
C VAL A 258 16.57 -5.28 11.93
N TYR A 259 15.64 -6.24 11.87
CA TYR A 259 15.52 -7.28 12.89
C TYR A 259 16.34 -8.51 12.53
N GLU A 260 16.96 -9.14 13.51
CA GLU A 260 17.77 -10.35 13.35
C GLU A 260 16.92 -11.61 13.08
N LYS A 261 15.69 -11.62 13.59
CA LYS A 261 14.74 -12.72 13.42
C LYS A 261 13.78 -12.45 12.29
N ALA A 262 13.41 -13.52 11.60
CA ALA A 262 12.34 -13.54 10.62
C ALA A 262 11.33 -14.61 11.03
N THR A 263 10.04 -14.31 10.93
CA THR A 263 8.97 -15.25 11.28
C THR A 263 8.33 -15.87 10.03
N ILE A 264 8.55 -15.26 8.87
CA ILE A 264 8.10 -15.81 7.59
C ILE A 264 8.72 -17.20 7.35
N ASP A 265 7.96 -18.09 6.76
CA ASP A 265 8.52 -19.38 6.31
C ASP A 265 9.66 -19.13 5.30
N ARG A 266 10.80 -19.82 5.52
CA ARG A 266 12.00 -19.62 4.70
C ARG A 266 11.78 -19.97 3.24
N GLU A 267 11.07 -21.06 2.95
CA GLU A 267 10.81 -21.49 1.57
C GLU A 267 9.88 -20.50 0.86
N ALA A 268 8.89 -19.97 1.58
CA ALA A 268 8.02 -18.90 1.08
C ALA A 268 8.82 -17.65 0.71
N TYR A 269 9.74 -17.20 1.59
CA TYR A 269 10.58 -16.04 1.31
C TYR A 269 11.55 -16.27 0.14
N ASP A 270 12.21 -17.42 0.08
CA ASP A 270 13.13 -17.78 -1.01
C ASP A 270 12.37 -17.86 -2.35
N THR A 271 11.14 -18.38 -2.33
CA THR A 271 10.27 -18.41 -3.51
C THR A 271 9.86 -17.01 -3.94
N PHE A 272 9.42 -16.17 -3.01
CA PHE A 272 9.12 -14.75 -3.27
C PHE A 272 10.32 -14.03 -3.90
N SER A 273 11.50 -14.13 -3.27
CA SER A 273 12.71 -13.45 -3.74
C SER A 273 13.09 -13.86 -5.17
N ARG A 274 13.05 -15.17 -5.45
CA ARG A 274 13.33 -15.72 -6.79
C ARG A 274 12.29 -15.24 -7.82
N LYS A 275 11.01 -15.27 -7.47
CA LYS A 275 9.91 -14.86 -8.37
C LYS A 275 9.92 -13.36 -8.65
N LEU A 276 10.13 -12.53 -7.62
CA LEU A 276 10.25 -11.08 -7.80
C LEU A 276 11.46 -10.73 -8.69
N ARG A 277 12.63 -11.34 -8.47
CA ARG A 277 13.80 -11.14 -9.33
C ARG A 277 13.56 -11.58 -10.78
N SER A 278 12.79 -12.67 -10.97
CA SER A 278 12.38 -13.10 -12.31
C SER A 278 11.37 -12.13 -12.95
N PHE A 279 10.47 -11.56 -12.17
CA PHE A 279 9.49 -10.56 -12.63
C PHE A 279 10.17 -9.31 -13.18
N VAL A 280 11.19 -8.79 -12.48
CA VAL A 280 11.93 -7.57 -12.85
C VAL A 280 13.13 -7.82 -13.77
N LYS A 281 13.21 -9.01 -14.36
CA LYS A 281 14.25 -9.40 -15.33
C LYS A 281 13.64 -9.87 -16.63
N SER A 282 14.25 -9.48 -17.75
CA SER A 282 13.90 -9.96 -19.09
C SER A 282 15.13 -10.15 -19.96
N ASN A 283 15.00 -10.93 -21.04
CA ASN A 283 15.95 -10.93 -22.13
C ASN A 283 15.67 -9.75 -23.06
N LEU A 284 16.68 -9.31 -23.78
CA LEU A 284 16.51 -8.31 -24.83
C LEU A 284 15.75 -8.93 -26.00
N THR A 285 14.57 -8.38 -26.29
CA THR A 285 13.74 -8.74 -27.46
C THR A 285 13.49 -7.49 -28.30
N PRO A 286 13.08 -7.59 -29.57
CA PRO A 286 12.74 -6.43 -30.37
C PRO A 286 11.69 -5.53 -29.71
N ALA A 287 10.65 -6.13 -29.10
CA ALA A 287 9.62 -5.38 -28.38
C ALA A 287 10.19 -4.67 -27.15
N ILE A 288 11.10 -5.29 -26.40
CA ILE A 288 11.76 -4.66 -25.26
C ILE A 288 12.70 -3.55 -25.71
N PHE A 289 13.43 -3.75 -26.81
CA PHE A 289 14.33 -2.74 -27.34
C PHE A 289 13.58 -1.46 -27.75
N ILE A 290 12.48 -1.58 -28.50
CA ILE A 290 11.69 -0.40 -28.89
C ILE A 290 11.04 0.30 -27.68
N ASN A 291 10.57 -0.46 -26.67
CA ASN A 291 10.05 0.10 -25.43
C ASN A 291 11.15 0.74 -24.57
N PHE A 292 12.40 0.23 -24.63
CA PHE A 292 13.55 0.90 -24.04
C PHE A 292 13.81 2.25 -24.72
N LEU A 293 13.83 2.33 -26.05
CA LEU A 293 13.97 3.59 -26.79
C LEU A 293 12.84 4.60 -26.48
N ARG A 294 11.65 4.09 -26.16
CA ARG A 294 10.54 4.91 -25.65
C ARG A 294 10.83 5.48 -24.27
N PHE A 295 11.42 4.66 -23.37
CA PHE A 295 11.77 5.04 -22.00
C PHE A 295 12.95 6.01 -21.94
N LYS A 296 13.98 5.74 -22.75
CA LYS A 296 15.21 6.53 -22.92
C LYS A 296 15.19 7.22 -24.26
N SER A 297 14.45 8.32 -24.36
CA SER A 297 14.15 8.99 -25.62
C SER A 297 15.37 9.57 -26.32
N GLU A 298 16.46 9.84 -25.58
CA GLU A 298 17.72 10.36 -26.09
C GLU A 298 18.39 9.47 -27.14
N TYR A 299 18.08 8.17 -27.14
CA TYR A 299 18.65 7.22 -28.12
C TYR A 299 17.83 7.07 -29.40
N LYS A 300 16.62 7.65 -29.49
CA LYS A 300 15.77 7.58 -30.69
C LYS A 300 16.46 8.18 -31.90
N CYS A 301 17.23 9.26 -31.69
CA CYS A 301 17.96 9.95 -32.72
C CYS A 301 18.97 9.08 -33.49
N LEU A 302 19.39 7.92 -32.94
CA LEU A 302 20.29 6.98 -33.61
C LEU A 302 19.59 6.16 -34.71
N PHE A 303 18.26 6.10 -34.71
CA PHE A 303 17.51 5.11 -35.48
C PHE A 303 16.55 5.70 -36.49
N GLN A 304 16.32 4.93 -37.57
CA GLN A 304 15.25 5.14 -38.54
C GLN A 304 14.52 3.82 -38.79
N TYR A 305 13.29 3.90 -39.28
CA TYR A 305 12.46 2.75 -39.62
C TYR A 305 12.12 2.71 -41.10
N HIS A 306 12.26 1.56 -41.75
CA HIS A 306 11.85 1.29 -43.12
C HIS A 306 10.40 0.79 -43.15
N TYR A 307 9.54 1.45 -43.91
CA TYR A 307 8.14 1.14 -44.06
C TYR A 307 7.75 0.99 -45.54
N LEU A 308 7.11 -0.12 -45.90
CA LEU A 308 6.59 -0.35 -47.23
C LEU A 308 5.12 0.11 -47.30
N ARG A 309 4.86 1.14 -48.08
CA ARG A 309 3.50 1.64 -48.32
C ARG A 309 3.18 1.50 -49.81
N THR A 310 2.11 0.77 -50.14
CA THR A 310 1.71 0.50 -51.53
C THR A 310 2.82 0.03 -52.49
N GLY A 311 3.80 -0.75 -51.94
CA GLY A 311 4.94 -1.26 -52.69
C GLY A 311 6.11 -0.28 -52.83
N THR A 312 6.02 0.92 -52.31
CA THR A 312 7.10 1.92 -52.29
C THR A 312 7.76 1.97 -50.93
N SER A 313 9.11 2.01 -50.92
CA SER A 313 9.90 2.18 -49.71
C SER A 313 9.81 3.60 -49.16
N HIS A 314 9.57 3.70 -47.88
CA HIS A 314 9.55 4.95 -47.12
C HIS A 314 10.40 4.80 -45.87
N TYR A 315 11.04 5.88 -45.45
CA TYR A 315 11.91 5.92 -44.28
C TYR A 315 11.46 7.03 -43.33
N ILE A 316 11.49 6.77 -42.04
CA ILE A 316 11.14 7.76 -41.02
C ILE A 316 12.11 7.64 -39.85
N THR A 317 12.58 8.74 -39.29
CA THR A 317 13.37 8.71 -38.05
C THR A 317 12.49 8.35 -36.86
N LEU A 318 13.08 7.70 -35.86
CA LEU A 318 12.32 7.27 -34.69
C LEU A 318 11.77 8.46 -33.88
N ASP A 319 12.50 9.58 -33.83
CA ASP A 319 12.02 10.79 -33.18
C ASP A 319 10.67 11.23 -33.77
N LYS A 320 10.61 11.30 -35.10
CA LYS A 320 9.38 11.67 -35.81
C LYS A 320 8.26 10.66 -35.63
N LEU A 321 8.56 9.36 -35.73
CA LEU A 321 7.56 8.32 -35.52
C LEU A 321 6.91 8.41 -34.15
N PHE A 322 7.70 8.67 -33.09
CA PHE A 322 7.18 8.76 -31.73
C PHE A 322 6.43 10.08 -31.42
N GLU A 323 6.54 11.13 -32.24
CA GLU A 323 5.70 12.33 -32.14
C GLU A 323 4.22 12.02 -32.36
N TYR A 324 3.91 11.00 -33.16
CA TYR A 324 2.54 10.52 -33.41
C TYR A 324 1.98 9.60 -32.32
N GLU A 325 2.74 9.32 -31.29
CA GLU A 325 2.30 8.47 -30.21
C GLU A 325 1.34 9.19 -29.24
N HIS A 326 0.05 9.03 -29.45
CA HIS A 326 -1.00 9.67 -28.63
C HIS A 326 -1.37 8.89 -27.36
N SER A 327 -0.95 7.62 -27.22
CA SER A 327 -1.27 6.76 -26.10
C SER A 327 -0.06 6.17 -25.42
N LEU A 328 0.30 6.72 -24.27
CA LEU A 328 1.40 6.23 -23.41
C LEU A 328 1.01 5.00 -22.54
N LYS A 329 -0.11 4.33 -22.83
CA LYS A 329 -0.66 3.30 -21.92
C LYS A 329 -0.36 1.85 -22.32
N THR A 330 -0.06 1.60 -23.59
CA THR A 330 0.15 0.25 -24.14
C THR A 330 1.61 0.00 -24.47
N SER A 331 2.02 -1.28 -24.47
CA SER A 331 3.34 -1.69 -24.96
C SER A 331 3.46 -1.41 -26.46
N MET A 332 4.62 -0.94 -26.90
CA MET A 332 4.95 -0.84 -28.33
C MET A 332 5.32 -2.24 -28.83
N ASN A 333 4.54 -2.78 -29.73
CA ASN A 333 4.77 -4.04 -30.45
C ASN A 333 4.58 -3.80 -31.96
N GLU A 334 4.71 -4.84 -32.78
CA GLU A 334 4.58 -4.73 -34.22
C GLU A 334 3.22 -4.16 -34.64
N GLU A 335 2.12 -4.64 -34.06
CA GLU A 335 0.75 -4.19 -34.37
C GLU A 335 0.54 -2.71 -34.00
N THR A 336 0.95 -2.32 -32.79
CA THR A 336 0.81 -0.93 -32.34
C THR A 336 1.71 0.02 -33.11
N ARG A 337 2.89 -0.45 -33.56
CA ARG A 337 3.79 0.29 -34.43
C ARG A 337 3.22 0.47 -35.84
N ASP A 338 2.68 -0.60 -36.43
CA ASP A 338 2.07 -0.52 -37.77
C ASP A 338 0.87 0.44 -37.79
N LYS A 339 0.08 0.41 -36.71
CA LYS A 339 -0.98 1.41 -36.52
C LYS A 339 -0.39 2.82 -36.45
N LEU A 340 0.64 3.04 -35.66
CA LEU A 340 1.30 4.33 -35.54
C LEU A 340 1.84 4.82 -36.89
N LEU A 341 2.50 3.94 -37.66
CA LEU A 341 3.00 4.26 -39.01
C LEU A 341 1.87 4.65 -39.97
N SER A 342 0.69 4.07 -39.81
CA SER A 342 -0.47 4.43 -40.62
C SER A 342 -1.07 5.79 -40.29
N GLU A 343 -0.81 6.32 -39.10
CA GLU A 343 -1.26 7.62 -38.62
C GLU A 343 -0.27 8.76 -38.96
N VAL A 344 0.97 8.43 -39.36
CA VAL A 344 2.00 9.41 -39.74
C VAL A 344 1.62 10.10 -41.06
N ASP A 345 1.75 11.41 -41.11
CA ASP A 345 1.53 12.22 -42.30
C ASP A 345 2.51 11.85 -43.43
N SER A 346 2.05 11.79 -44.65
CA SER A 346 2.84 11.34 -45.81
C SER A 346 4.09 12.21 -46.05
N GLU A 347 4.06 13.46 -45.64
CA GLU A 347 5.15 14.43 -45.80
C GLU A 347 6.32 14.18 -44.84
N GLU A 348 6.11 13.45 -43.76
CA GLU A 348 7.14 13.11 -42.78
C GLU A 348 8.03 11.94 -43.23
N PHE A 349 7.57 11.19 -44.24
CA PHE A 349 8.36 10.09 -44.81
C PHE A 349 9.35 10.57 -45.86
N GLN A 350 10.53 9.97 -45.82
CA GLN A 350 11.55 10.15 -46.85
C GLN A 350 11.57 8.94 -47.80
N TYR A 351 11.94 9.15 -49.06
CA TYR A 351 12.05 8.07 -50.06
C TYR A 351 13.41 7.36 -50.01
N ASP A 352 14.41 8.00 -49.44
CA ASP A 352 15.76 7.46 -49.26
C ASP A 352 16.09 7.31 -47.76
N PRO A 353 16.95 6.33 -47.39
CA PRO A 353 17.44 6.22 -46.02
C PRO A 353 18.12 7.50 -45.53
N VAL A 354 17.82 7.91 -44.29
CA VAL A 354 18.49 9.06 -43.67
C VAL A 354 19.96 8.69 -43.38
N PRO A 355 20.93 9.45 -43.92
CA PRO A 355 22.34 9.15 -43.70
C PRO A 355 22.74 9.14 -42.22
N GLY A 356 23.59 8.20 -41.82
CA GLY A 356 24.09 8.10 -40.45
C GLY A 356 23.12 7.51 -39.42
N LYS A 357 21.88 7.11 -39.82
CA LYS A 357 20.92 6.47 -38.95
C LYS A 357 20.90 4.95 -39.13
N ILE A 358 20.85 4.24 -38.03
CA ILE A 358 20.79 2.76 -38.00
C ILE A 358 19.34 2.31 -38.33
N MET A 359 19.22 1.31 -39.19
CA MET A 359 17.93 0.77 -39.61
C MET A 359 17.34 -0.11 -38.48
N LEU A 360 16.28 0.32 -37.84
CA LEU A 360 15.62 -0.40 -36.73
C LEU A 360 15.14 -1.80 -37.16
N ASN A 361 14.62 -1.96 -38.38
CA ASN A 361 14.21 -3.25 -38.93
C ASN A 361 15.35 -4.28 -38.90
N GLU A 362 16.57 -3.85 -39.23
CA GLU A 362 17.78 -4.70 -39.23
C GLU A 362 18.22 -5.01 -37.79
N VAL A 363 18.11 -4.03 -36.87
CA VAL A 363 18.38 -4.24 -35.45
C VAL A 363 17.37 -5.23 -34.83
N GLU A 364 16.11 -5.15 -35.21
CA GLU A 364 15.11 -6.12 -34.74
C GLU A 364 15.41 -7.53 -35.23
N ALA A 365 15.80 -7.68 -36.51
CA ALA A 365 16.22 -8.96 -37.09
C ALA A 365 17.49 -9.50 -36.39
N PHE A 366 18.47 -8.62 -36.12
CA PHE A 366 19.67 -8.93 -35.38
C PHE A 366 19.35 -9.42 -33.96
N ILE A 367 18.51 -8.71 -33.20
CA ILE A 367 18.11 -9.13 -31.85
C ILE A 367 17.39 -10.48 -31.88
N ARG A 368 16.50 -10.73 -32.85
CA ARG A 368 15.83 -12.04 -33.02
C ARG A 368 16.82 -13.17 -33.24
N LYS A 369 17.87 -12.94 -34.05
CA LYS A 369 18.95 -13.90 -34.29
C LYS A 369 19.73 -14.22 -33.02
N HIS A 370 19.94 -13.24 -32.13
CA HIS A 370 20.72 -13.34 -30.91
C HIS A 370 19.88 -13.54 -29.63
N LYS A 371 18.67 -14.06 -29.75
CA LYS A 371 17.69 -14.21 -28.64
C LYS A 371 18.21 -15.01 -27.44
N ASP A 372 19.16 -15.95 -27.70
CA ASP A 372 19.74 -16.83 -26.67
C ASP A 372 21.15 -16.39 -26.25
N SER A 373 21.66 -15.28 -26.81
CA SER A 373 22.98 -14.73 -26.48
C SER A 373 22.89 -13.83 -25.23
N ASP A 374 24.01 -13.76 -24.48
CA ASP A 374 24.12 -12.80 -23.40
C ASP A 374 24.28 -11.36 -23.94
N LEU A 375 23.97 -10.38 -23.09
CA LEU A 375 23.93 -8.96 -23.50
C LEU A 375 25.32 -8.43 -23.93
N ARG A 376 26.42 -8.97 -23.40
CA ARG A 376 27.77 -8.54 -23.78
C ARG A 376 28.08 -8.99 -25.19
N THR A 377 27.75 -10.23 -25.53
CA THR A 377 27.86 -10.77 -26.89
C THR A 377 27.04 -9.92 -27.86
N ILE A 378 25.76 -9.62 -27.50
CA ILE A 378 24.89 -8.77 -28.31
C ILE A 378 25.52 -7.38 -28.51
N GLU A 379 26.07 -6.74 -27.50
CA GLU A 379 26.72 -5.42 -27.55
C GLU A 379 27.92 -5.43 -28.51
N THR A 380 28.77 -6.45 -28.37
CA THR A 380 30.00 -6.59 -29.21
C THR A 380 29.65 -6.79 -30.68
N GLU A 381 28.73 -7.70 -30.97
CA GLU A 381 28.33 -8.00 -32.34
C GLU A 381 27.49 -6.88 -32.95
N PHE A 382 26.68 -6.17 -32.15
CA PHE A 382 25.93 -4.98 -32.57
C PHE A 382 26.88 -3.88 -33.08
N THR A 383 27.91 -3.56 -32.29
CA THR A 383 28.89 -2.53 -32.64
C THR A 383 29.62 -2.85 -33.95
N SER A 384 29.85 -4.15 -34.21
CA SER A 384 30.47 -4.60 -35.45
C SER A 384 29.51 -4.60 -36.65
N SER A 385 28.23 -4.93 -36.41
CA SER A 385 27.21 -5.05 -37.46
C SER A 385 26.61 -3.70 -37.88
N PHE A 386 26.58 -2.72 -36.96
CA PHE A 386 26.01 -1.40 -37.17
C PHE A 386 27.05 -0.30 -36.89
N PRO A 387 28.05 -0.12 -37.76
CA PRO A 387 29.07 0.91 -37.57
C PRO A 387 28.42 2.30 -37.60
N THR A 388 28.78 3.12 -36.64
CA THR A 388 28.32 4.50 -36.51
C THR A 388 29.40 5.40 -35.94
N GLU A 389 29.37 6.67 -36.27
CA GLU A 389 30.25 7.68 -35.66
C GLU A 389 29.94 7.90 -34.19
N GLU A 390 28.70 7.57 -33.74
CA GLU A 390 28.18 7.72 -32.38
C GLU A 390 28.55 6.53 -31.46
N THR A 391 29.75 5.97 -31.56
CA THR A 391 30.15 4.76 -30.83
C THR A 391 30.01 4.89 -29.31
N GLU A 392 30.35 6.03 -28.73
CA GLU A 392 30.21 6.25 -27.28
C GLU A 392 28.73 6.35 -26.84
N CYS A 393 27.87 6.88 -27.71
CA CYS A 393 26.42 6.90 -27.48
C CYS A 393 25.85 5.46 -27.48
N VAL A 394 26.28 4.61 -28.38
CA VAL A 394 25.91 3.18 -28.44
C VAL A 394 26.36 2.43 -27.19
N LYS A 395 27.56 2.66 -26.69
CA LYS A 395 28.05 2.03 -25.45
C LYS A 395 27.17 2.44 -24.23
N ARG A 396 26.87 3.71 -24.10
CA ARG A 396 25.95 4.20 -23.05
C ARG A 396 24.58 3.58 -23.19
N MET A 397 24.06 3.50 -24.42
CA MET A 397 22.77 2.85 -24.70
C MET A 397 22.76 1.40 -24.19
N PHE A 398 23.79 0.61 -24.41
CA PHE A 398 23.88 -0.77 -23.92
C PHE A 398 24.03 -0.87 -22.40
N ALA A 399 24.69 0.10 -21.76
CA ALA A 399 24.71 0.20 -20.30
C ALA A 399 23.30 0.45 -19.75
N ASP A 400 22.58 1.40 -20.33
CA ASP A 400 21.19 1.72 -19.96
C ASP A 400 20.21 0.58 -20.29
N ILE A 401 20.42 -0.14 -21.40
CA ILE A 401 19.64 -1.37 -21.71
C ILE A 401 19.82 -2.41 -20.61
N ARG A 402 21.04 -2.61 -20.11
CA ARG A 402 21.32 -3.56 -19.03
C ARG A 402 20.53 -3.21 -17.77
N GLU A 403 20.52 -1.95 -17.38
CA GLU A 403 19.73 -1.48 -16.25
C GLU A 403 18.23 -1.61 -16.50
N PHE A 404 17.77 -1.33 -17.73
CA PHE A 404 16.38 -1.46 -18.10
C PHE A 404 15.87 -2.89 -18.05
N ILE A 405 16.66 -3.89 -18.51
CA ILE A 405 16.21 -5.29 -18.57
C ILE A 405 16.51 -6.08 -17.30
N ILE A 406 17.34 -5.57 -16.37
CA ILE A 406 17.69 -6.25 -15.13
C ILE A 406 17.63 -5.25 -13.98
N THR A 407 16.54 -5.32 -13.20
CA THR A 407 16.46 -4.64 -11.91
C THR A 407 16.89 -5.61 -10.80
N ASN A 408 17.74 -5.15 -9.89
CA ASN A 408 18.15 -5.92 -8.73
C ASN A 408 17.49 -5.32 -7.47
N PRO A 409 16.31 -5.80 -7.06
CA PRO A 409 15.63 -5.27 -5.88
C PRO A 409 16.46 -5.54 -4.63
N LYS A 410 16.64 -4.52 -3.82
CA LYS A 410 17.32 -4.60 -2.51
C LYS A 410 16.32 -5.18 -1.51
N LEU A 411 16.39 -6.49 -1.28
CA LEU A 411 15.51 -7.23 -0.36
C LEU A 411 16.16 -7.38 1.02
N PRO A 412 15.38 -7.62 2.09
CA PRO A 412 15.91 -8.05 3.37
C PRO A 412 16.81 -9.28 3.21
N SER A 413 17.95 -9.31 3.91
CA SER A 413 18.88 -10.45 3.84
C SER A 413 18.20 -11.73 4.36
N ALA A 414 18.38 -12.84 3.64
CA ALA A 414 17.99 -14.17 4.09
C ALA A 414 18.95 -14.79 5.12
N ASP A 415 20.06 -14.11 5.41
CA ASP A 415 20.99 -14.48 6.49
C ASP A 415 20.47 -13.98 7.83
N ARG A 416 19.46 -14.71 8.35
CA ARG A 416 18.72 -14.41 9.59
C ARG A 416 18.30 -15.68 10.28
N GLU A 417 17.98 -15.57 11.57
CA GLU A 417 17.31 -16.64 12.31
C GLU A 417 15.83 -16.71 11.90
N PHE A 418 15.42 -17.81 11.26
CA PHE A 418 14.02 -18.04 10.94
C PHE A 418 13.34 -18.78 12.09
N VAL A 419 12.33 -18.14 12.68
CA VAL A 419 11.54 -18.65 13.81
C VAL A 419 10.08 -18.77 13.35
N PRO A 420 9.63 -19.95 12.87
CA PRO A 420 8.29 -20.12 12.35
C PRO A 420 7.22 -19.81 13.40
N GLU A 421 6.14 -19.17 12.97
CA GLU A 421 4.97 -18.87 13.78
C GLU A 421 3.78 -19.76 13.41
N ILE A 422 2.84 -19.86 14.34
CA ILE A 422 1.54 -20.49 14.07
C ILE A 422 0.68 -19.46 13.33
N TYR A 423 0.14 -19.83 12.19
CA TYR A 423 -0.71 -18.96 11.39
C TYR A 423 -2.02 -19.66 10.98
N PRO A 424 -3.12 -18.92 10.74
CA PRO A 424 -4.41 -19.49 10.40
C PRO A 424 -4.38 -20.13 9.00
N GLN A 425 -4.87 -21.38 8.91
CA GLN A 425 -5.01 -22.12 7.65
C GLN A 425 -6.32 -21.72 6.96
N ILE A 426 -6.25 -20.69 6.13
CA ILE A 426 -7.40 -20.08 5.46
C ILE A 426 -7.39 -20.47 3.98
N SER A 427 -8.51 -21.02 3.52
CA SER A 427 -8.72 -21.42 2.13
C SER A 427 -9.60 -20.41 1.38
N VAL A 428 -9.41 -20.29 0.06
CA VAL A 428 -10.30 -19.51 -0.83
C VAL A 428 -11.75 -20.03 -0.84
N ASN A 429 -11.97 -21.27 -0.39
CA ASN A 429 -13.29 -21.88 -0.29
C ASN A 429 -13.97 -21.61 1.07
N ASP A 430 -13.24 -21.07 2.04
CA ASP A 430 -13.83 -20.73 3.33
C ASP A 430 -14.82 -19.55 3.19
N SER A 431 -15.93 -19.65 3.88
CA SER A 431 -16.83 -18.52 4.08
C SER A 431 -16.24 -17.51 5.07
N ARG A 432 -16.79 -16.31 5.08
CA ARG A 432 -16.38 -15.27 6.04
C ARG A 432 -16.45 -15.76 7.49
N ASP A 433 -17.52 -16.46 7.85
CA ASP A 433 -17.72 -16.91 9.22
C ASP A 433 -16.76 -18.05 9.61
N GLU A 434 -16.44 -18.96 8.68
CA GLU A 434 -15.40 -19.96 8.88
C GLU A 434 -14.03 -19.32 9.10
N ILE A 435 -13.67 -18.30 8.33
CA ILE A 435 -12.41 -17.56 8.51
C ILE A 435 -12.37 -16.89 9.88
N ARG A 436 -13.46 -16.19 10.26
CA ARG A 436 -13.56 -15.57 11.59
C ARG A 436 -13.40 -16.57 12.72
N ASN A 437 -14.02 -17.73 12.60
CA ASN A 437 -13.93 -18.79 13.62
C ASN A 437 -12.51 -19.35 13.70
N LYS A 438 -11.85 -19.66 12.57
CA LYS A 438 -10.45 -20.10 12.52
C LYS A 438 -9.50 -19.12 13.22
N ILE A 439 -9.67 -17.81 12.96
CA ILE A 439 -8.86 -16.76 13.59
C ILE A 439 -9.13 -16.72 15.10
N ARG A 440 -10.40 -16.78 15.54
CA ARG A 440 -10.78 -16.77 16.96
C ARG A 440 -10.23 -17.96 17.71
N GLU A 441 -10.31 -19.15 17.14
CA GLU A 441 -9.81 -20.39 17.74
C GLU A 441 -8.30 -20.37 17.93
N LEU A 442 -7.57 -19.71 17.03
CA LEU A 442 -6.11 -19.61 17.08
C LEU A 442 -5.57 -18.45 17.92
N ALA A 443 -6.40 -17.49 18.31
CA ALA A 443 -5.95 -16.27 19.00
C ALA A 443 -5.16 -16.54 20.30
N GLY A 444 -5.42 -17.68 20.98
CA GLY A 444 -4.69 -18.07 22.19
C GLY A 444 -3.29 -18.67 21.95
N VAL A 445 -2.92 -18.99 20.70
CA VAL A 445 -1.65 -19.66 20.36
C VAL A 445 -0.93 -19.05 19.16
N SER A 446 -1.54 -18.08 18.49
CA SER A 446 -1.00 -17.38 17.32
C SER A 446 -1.07 -15.89 17.53
N GLU A 447 0.08 -15.22 17.54
CA GLU A 447 0.14 -13.76 17.62
C GLU A 447 -0.49 -13.10 16.41
N MET A 448 -0.29 -13.64 15.20
CA MET A 448 -0.95 -13.16 13.98
C MET A 448 -2.48 -13.21 14.09
N ALA A 449 -3.04 -14.31 14.60
CA ALA A 449 -4.49 -14.42 14.79
C ALA A 449 -5.00 -13.43 15.85
N LEU A 450 -4.27 -13.29 16.95
CA LEU A 450 -4.63 -12.34 18.01
C LEU A 450 -4.56 -10.89 17.51
N LEU A 451 -3.46 -10.49 16.88
CA LEU A 451 -3.32 -9.14 16.29
C LEU A 451 -4.39 -8.86 15.21
N THR A 452 -4.82 -9.91 14.48
CA THR A 452 -5.94 -9.79 13.54
C THR A 452 -7.23 -9.37 14.26
N LEU A 453 -7.55 -9.95 15.43
CA LEU A 453 -8.73 -9.54 16.21
C LEU A 453 -8.65 -8.10 16.69
N TYR A 454 -7.47 -7.62 17.08
CA TYR A 454 -7.24 -6.22 17.44
C TYR A 454 -7.41 -5.29 16.22
N SER A 455 -6.79 -5.60 15.09
CA SER A 455 -6.94 -4.84 13.86
C SER A 455 -8.37 -4.85 13.31
N TYR A 456 -9.08 -5.97 13.49
CA TYR A 456 -10.50 -6.10 13.17
C TYR A 456 -11.40 -5.39 14.17
N ARG A 457 -10.86 -5.04 15.38
CA ARG A 457 -11.56 -4.36 16.47
C ARG A 457 -12.68 -5.21 17.09
N GLU A 458 -12.42 -6.49 17.31
CA GLU A 458 -13.35 -7.43 17.94
C GLU A 458 -13.40 -7.20 19.45
N MET A 459 -14.09 -6.15 19.88
CA MET A 459 -14.10 -5.67 21.27
C MET A 459 -14.64 -6.68 22.29
N SER A 460 -15.41 -7.66 21.84
CA SER A 460 -15.91 -8.74 22.70
C SER A 460 -14.86 -9.78 23.08
N MET A 461 -13.73 -9.85 22.34
CA MET A 461 -12.67 -10.86 22.49
C MET A 461 -11.29 -10.29 22.81
N THR A 462 -11.14 -8.96 22.75
CA THR A 462 -9.86 -8.28 22.96
C THR A 462 -9.86 -7.49 24.25
N ASP A 463 -8.69 -7.29 24.84
CA ASP A 463 -8.53 -6.36 25.95
C ASP A 463 -8.74 -4.92 25.46
N TRP A 464 -9.42 -4.12 26.26
CA TRP A 464 -9.77 -2.76 25.86
C TRP A 464 -8.67 -1.73 26.06
N ARG A 465 -7.65 -2.04 26.87
CA ARG A 465 -6.54 -1.12 27.14
C ARG A 465 -5.86 -0.59 25.89
N PRO A 466 -5.49 -1.43 24.89
CA PRO A 466 -4.91 -0.94 23.64
C PRO A 466 -5.84 -0.01 22.84
N PHE A 467 -7.13 -0.33 22.80
CA PHE A 467 -8.13 0.52 22.13
C PHE A 467 -8.26 1.88 22.82
N VAL A 468 -8.37 1.87 24.16
CA VAL A 468 -8.52 3.11 24.96
C VAL A 468 -7.25 3.96 24.85
N LYS A 469 -6.07 3.35 24.94
CA LYS A 469 -4.81 4.08 24.73
C LYS A 469 -4.78 4.79 23.38
N ALA A 470 -5.11 4.09 22.30
CA ALA A 470 -5.18 4.69 20.98
C ALA A 470 -6.26 5.80 20.90
N ALA A 471 -7.39 5.60 21.55
CA ALA A 471 -8.50 6.56 21.58
C ALA A 471 -8.18 7.87 22.33
N ILE A 472 -7.26 7.83 23.29
CA ILE A 472 -6.89 9.03 24.06
C ILE A 472 -5.62 9.73 23.52
N GLU A 473 -4.72 8.99 22.89
CA GLU A 473 -3.41 9.55 22.54
C GLU A 473 -3.27 9.97 21.07
N ARG A 474 -4.19 9.54 20.16
CA ARG A 474 -3.88 9.57 18.73
C ARG A 474 -5.03 10.07 17.86
N ASN A 475 -5.58 11.24 18.21
CA ASN A 475 -6.76 11.79 17.53
C ASN A 475 -6.59 13.28 17.16
N PRO A 476 -5.60 13.64 16.31
CA PRO A 476 -5.33 15.04 15.99
C PRO A 476 -6.47 15.73 15.23
N VAL A 477 -7.30 14.98 14.50
CA VAL A 477 -8.40 15.58 13.70
C VAL A 477 -9.51 16.11 14.60
N CYS A 478 -9.97 15.32 15.57
CA CYS A 478 -11.02 15.78 16.48
C CYS A 478 -10.49 16.82 17.49
N HIS A 479 -9.22 16.72 17.90
CA HIS A 479 -8.60 17.70 18.80
C HIS A 479 -8.52 19.09 18.17
N ALA A 480 -8.27 19.18 16.84
CA ALA A 480 -8.24 20.46 16.14
C ALA A 480 -9.59 21.23 16.24
N ASP A 481 -10.69 20.50 16.24
CA ASP A 481 -12.05 21.09 16.26
C ASP A 481 -12.66 21.18 17.68
N LEU A 482 -12.35 20.22 18.57
CA LEU A 482 -12.96 20.11 19.90
C LEU A 482 -12.08 20.70 21.02
N GLY A 483 -10.83 21.01 20.73
CA GLY A 483 -9.88 21.60 21.67
C GLY A 483 -10.36 22.95 22.24
N GLY A 484 -10.15 23.15 23.54
CA GLY A 484 -10.50 24.39 24.27
C GLY A 484 -12.00 24.61 24.52
N ARG A 485 -12.88 23.65 24.17
CA ARG A 485 -14.35 23.77 24.38
C ARG A 485 -14.77 23.22 25.74
N HIS A 486 -15.85 23.79 26.29
CA HIS A 486 -16.47 23.26 27.49
C HIS A 486 -17.22 21.93 27.22
N ALA A 487 -17.31 21.08 28.24
CA ALA A 487 -17.94 19.75 28.15
C ALA A 487 -19.34 19.76 27.53
N ASP A 488 -20.18 20.75 27.89
CA ASP A 488 -21.56 20.87 27.35
C ASP A 488 -21.55 21.21 25.84
N GLU A 489 -20.58 22.01 25.39
CA GLU A 489 -20.40 22.34 23.96
C GLU A 489 -19.90 21.13 23.17
N VAL A 490 -18.90 20.40 23.72
CA VAL A 490 -18.40 19.15 23.14
C VAL A 490 -19.55 18.16 22.99
N TYR A 491 -20.33 17.93 24.06
CA TYR A 491 -21.50 17.06 24.02
C TYR A 491 -22.51 17.48 22.96
N ALA A 492 -22.85 18.78 22.90
CA ALA A 492 -23.81 19.30 21.93
C ALA A 492 -23.36 19.09 20.47
N LEU A 493 -22.06 19.21 20.20
CA LEU A 493 -21.48 18.96 18.87
C LEU A 493 -21.52 17.47 18.53
N ILE A 494 -21.06 16.61 19.43
CA ILE A 494 -21.00 15.15 19.22
C ILE A 494 -22.41 14.56 19.10
N ASN A 495 -23.37 15.05 19.88
CA ASN A 495 -24.74 14.55 19.83
C ASN A 495 -25.46 14.85 18.50
N LYS A 496 -25.00 15.86 17.73
CA LYS A 496 -25.50 16.16 16.38
C LYS A 496 -25.02 15.19 15.31
N LEU A 497 -23.96 14.43 15.58
CA LEU A 497 -23.43 13.46 14.62
C LEU A 497 -24.46 12.35 14.36
N THR A 498 -24.49 11.81 13.16
CA THR A 498 -25.36 10.68 12.80
C THR A 498 -25.09 9.50 13.74
N ASN A 499 -26.16 8.91 14.30
CA ASN A 499 -26.03 7.77 15.22
C ASN A 499 -25.96 6.45 14.46
N GLU A 500 -24.87 6.26 13.72
CA GLU A 500 -24.61 5.10 12.90
C GLU A 500 -23.10 4.87 12.81
N SER A 501 -22.63 3.70 13.23
CA SER A 501 -21.23 3.31 13.13
C SER A 501 -20.83 2.94 11.69
N ILE A 502 -19.57 3.17 11.34
CA ILE A 502 -18.99 2.64 10.11
C ILE A 502 -18.67 1.14 10.23
N TYR A 503 -18.64 0.59 11.44
CA TYR A 503 -18.36 -0.80 11.75
C TYR A 503 -19.60 -1.55 12.21
N ASP A 504 -19.70 -2.83 11.82
CA ASP A 504 -20.77 -3.72 12.24
C ASP A 504 -20.55 -4.30 13.66
N SER A 505 -21.60 -4.85 14.24
CA SER A 505 -21.57 -5.59 15.51
C SER A 505 -20.88 -4.83 16.66
N GLY A 506 -20.12 -5.54 17.51
CA GLY A 506 -19.39 -4.99 18.65
C GLY A 506 -18.04 -4.33 18.31
N ARG A 507 -17.78 -4.03 17.07
CA ARG A 507 -16.57 -3.29 16.59
C ARG A 507 -16.76 -1.80 16.86
N LEU A 508 -15.68 -1.09 17.23
CA LEU A 508 -15.73 0.34 17.56
C LEU A 508 -14.82 1.17 16.66
N ALA A 509 -15.30 2.34 16.24
CA ALA A 509 -14.52 3.37 15.60
C ALA A 509 -13.70 4.16 16.64
N GLN A 510 -12.52 4.62 16.22
CA GLN A 510 -11.68 5.54 16.98
C GLN A 510 -12.29 6.97 16.93
N PRO A 511 -11.98 7.85 17.91
CA PRO A 511 -12.50 9.21 17.96
C PRO A 511 -12.35 9.99 16.65
N ASP A 512 -11.20 9.95 16.01
CA ASP A 512 -10.96 10.64 14.74
C ASP A 512 -11.82 10.10 13.59
N GLU A 513 -12.11 8.79 13.57
CA GLU A 513 -13.01 8.22 12.55
C GLU A 513 -14.43 8.72 12.74
N VAL A 514 -14.91 8.73 14.00
CA VAL A 514 -16.25 9.26 14.34
C VAL A 514 -16.37 10.73 13.92
N TRP A 515 -15.36 11.53 14.27
CA TRP A 515 -15.36 12.96 13.97
C TRP A 515 -15.19 13.23 12.48
N ASN A 516 -14.27 12.54 11.84
CA ASN A 516 -13.95 12.72 10.43
C ASN A 516 -15.12 12.37 9.50
N PHE A 517 -15.84 11.30 9.81
CA PHE A 517 -16.98 10.83 9.00
C PHE A 517 -18.34 11.35 9.48
N ARG A 518 -18.36 12.19 10.53
CA ARG A 518 -19.55 12.83 11.10
C ARG A 518 -20.64 11.82 11.50
N ARG A 519 -20.23 10.63 11.96
CA ARG A 519 -21.10 9.56 12.41
C ARG A 519 -20.42 8.62 13.40
N GLY A 520 -21.19 8.02 14.27
CA GLY A 520 -20.74 7.01 15.22
C GLY A 520 -21.90 6.51 16.05
N ASP A 521 -21.79 5.27 16.53
CA ASP A 521 -22.68 4.73 17.55
C ASP A 521 -22.47 5.45 18.90
N GLY A 522 -23.43 5.33 19.81
CA GLY A 522 -23.33 5.99 21.12
C GLY A 522 -22.11 5.58 21.94
N ALA A 523 -21.66 4.32 21.84
CA ALA A 523 -20.44 3.87 22.49
C ALA A 523 -19.19 4.58 21.91
N GLU A 524 -19.12 4.74 20.59
CA GLU A 524 -18.04 5.44 19.90
C GLU A 524 -18.05 6.95 20.21
N LYS A 525 -19.23 7.56 20.25
CA LYS A 525 -19.41 8.96 20.66
C LYS A 525 -18.96 9.19 22.11
N ALA A 526 -19.14 8.20 22.99
CA ALA A 526 -18.67 8.27 24.36
C ALA A 526 -17.14 8.31 24.42
N PHE A 527 -16.42 7.50 23.60
CA PHE A 527 -14.97 7.57 23.52
C PHE A 527 -14.48 8.88 22.91
N LEU A 528 -15.13 9.39 21.86
CA LEU A 528 -14.83 10.69 21.28
C LEU A 528 -14.99 11.83 22.31
N MET A 529 -16.04 11.78 23.14
CA MET A 529 -16.24 12.78 24.18
C MET A 529 -15.19 12.65 25.29
N ALA A 530 -14.87 11.43 25.74
CA ALA A 530 -13.85 11.21 26.75
C ALA A 530 -12.47 11.70 26.29
N ASP A 531 -12.09 11.41 25.03
CA ASP A 531 -10.87 11.91 24.43
C ASP A 531 -10.80 13.45 24.42
N ALA A 532 -11.84 14.11 23.92
CA ALA A 532 -11.92 15.57 23.91
C ALA A 532 -11.86 16.20 25.34
N LEU A 533 -12.50 15.57 26.33
CA LEU A 533 -12.45 16.03 27.71
C LEU A 533 -11.05 15.92 28.33
N ILE A 534 -10.36 14.78 28.11
CA ILE A 534 -9.01 14.53 28.62
C ILE A 534 -7.98 15.39 27.88
N PHE A 535 -8.21 15.66 26.59
CA PHE A 535 -7.37 16.59 25.83
C PHE A 535 -7.48 18.03 26.38
N ASN A 536 -8.69 18.47 26.71
CA ASN A 536 -8.95 19.82 27.24
C ASN A 536 -8.53 19.99 28.71
N ASP A 537 -8.57 18.90 29.49
CA ASP A 537 -8.16 18.86 30.90
C ASP A 537 -7.33 17.58 31.15
N PRO A 538 -5.99 17.67 31.09
CA PRO A 538 -5.10 16.52 31.25
C PRO A 538 -5.21 15.78 32.60
N ASP A 539 -5.77 16.41 33.61
CA ASP A 539 -6.01 15.82 34.93
C ASP A 539 -7.44 15.25 35.07
N ALA A 540 -8.24 15.30 34.00
CA ALA A 540 -9.60 14.76 33.98
C ALA A 540 -9.65 13.27 34.24
N GLU A 541 -10.61 12.85 35.06
CA GLU A 541 -11.06 11.46 35.18
C GLU A 541 -12.46 11.34 34.56
N VAL A 542 -12.58 10.47 33.56
CA VAL A 542 -13.83 10.25 32.84
C VAL A 542 -14.28 8.82 33.06
N LYS A 543 -15.51 8.64 33.57
CA LYS A 543 -16.12 7.31 33.66
C LYS A 543 -17.05 7.07 32.48
N ILE A 544 -16.87 5.93 31.81
CA ILE A 544 -17.77 5.47 30.75
C ILE A 544 -18.47 4.19 31.25
N SER A 545 -19.80 4.21 31.20
CA SER A 545 -20.63 3.03 31.44
C SER A 545 -21.35 2.67 30.15
N LEU A 546 -20.99 1.53 29.55
CA LEU A 546 -21.68 0.97 28.40
C LEU A 546 -22.71 -0.06 28.89
N GLU A 547 -23.96 0.17 28.53
CA GLU A 547 -25.10 -0.70 28.78
C GLU A 547 -25.67 -1.17 27.42
N ALA A 548 -26.68 -2.04 27.45
CA ALA A 548 -27.18 -2.66 26.21
C ALA A 548 -27.65 -1.65 25.15
N ASP A 549 -28.21 -0.53 25.58
CA ASP A 549 -28.90 0.47 24.75
C ASP A 549 -28.39 1.90 24.96
N GLN A 550 -27.50 2.12 25.92
CA GLN A 550 -26.96 3.45 26.20
C GLN A 550 -25.46 3.43 26.60
N ALA A 551 -24.79 4.49 26.24
CA ALA A 551 -23.45 4.82 26.74
C ALA A 551 -23.56 6.08 27.60
N VAL A 552 -23.10 6.00 28.84
CA VAL A 552 -23.17 7.10 29.82
C VAL A 552 -21.76 7.53 30.18
N ILE A 553 -21.48 8.82 30.08
CA ILE A 553 -20.26 9.45 30.57
C ILE A 553 -20.57 10.21 31.86
N GLU A 554 -19.77 9.96 32.91
CA GLU A 554 -19.73 10.77 34.11
C GLU A 554 -18.44 11.58 34.13
N TYR A 555 -18.57 12.92 34.16
CA TYR A 555 -17.46 13.87 34.24
C TYR A 555 -17.87 15.06 35.13
N ASN A 556 -17.11 15.37 36.16
CA ASN A 556 -17.32 16.47 37.09
C ASN A 556 -18.76 16.50 37.64
N TYR A 557 -19.26 15.33 38.10
CA TYR A 557 -20.64 15.13 38.63
C TYR A 557 -21.77 15.40 37.64
N ARG A 558 -21.44 15.49 36.32
CA ARG A 558 -22.41 15.59 35.22
C ARG A 558 -22.50 14.29 34.47
N PHE A 559 -23.64 14.01 33.86
CA PHE A 559 -23.91 12.81 33.10
C PHE A 559 -24.33 13.17 31.67
N TYR A 560 -23.62 12.59 30.71
CA TYR A 560 -23.89 12.71 29.27
C TYR A 560 -24.27 11.35 28.73
N ARG A 561 -25.31 11.28 27.88
CA ARG A 561 -25.88 10.01 27.41
C ARG A 561 -25.98 9.96 25.90
N PHE A 562 -25.58 8.82 25.35
CA PHE A 562 -25.74 8.50 23.94
C PHE A 562 -26.43 7.15 23.78
N VAL A 563 -27.31 7.02 22.77
CA VAL A 563 -27.96 5.75 22.44
C VAL A 563 -26.96 4.85 21.67
N THR A 564 -26.80 3.59 22.09
CA THR A 564 -25.95 2.61 21.45
C THR A 564 -26.74 1.38 21.04
N VAL A 565 -26.31 0.74 19.92
CA VAL A 565 -26.82 -0.56 19.45
C VAL A 565 -25.73 -1.63 19.40
N LYS A 566 -24.52 -1.34 19.93
CA LYS A 566 -23.37 -2.24 19.90
C LYS A 566 -23.53 -3.47 20.80
N GLY A 567 -24.44 -3.43 21.78
CA GLY A 567 -24.66 -4.52 22.74
C GLY A 567 -23.47 -4.77 23.68
N LEU A 568 -22.51 -3.86 23.71
CA LEU A 568 -21.32 -3.96 24.58
C LEU A 568 -21.70 -3.56 26.01
N ARG A 569 -21.14 -4.26 26.99
CA ARG A 569 -21.32 -3.94 28.41
C ARG A 569 -19.96 -3.80 29.07
N LYS A 570 -19.64 -2.59 29.53
CA LYS A 570 -18.34 -2.29 30.13
C LYS A 570 -18.46 -1.06 31.02
N LYS A 571 -17.77 -1.08 32.15
CA LYS A 571 -17.59 0.11 32.99
C LYS A 571 -16.12 0.39 33.16
N ILE A 572 -15.71 1.58 32.76
CA ILE A 572 -14.31 1.96 32.70
C ILE A 572 -14.11 3.38 33.22
N LEU A 573 -13.02 3.56 33.95
CA LEU A 573 -12.47 4.84 34.31
C LEU A 573 -11.26 5.11 33.42
N ILE A 574 -11.25 6.26 32.78
CA ILE A 574 -10.19 6.68 31.87
C ILE A 574 -9.62 8.02 32.33
N SER A 575 -8.30 8.11 32.40
CA SER A 575 -7.55 9.36 32.49
C SER A 575 -6.36 9.30 31.54
N ARG A 576 -5.63 10.38 31.40
CA ARG A 576 -4.39 10.41 30.58
C ARG A 576 -3.36 9.37 31.01
N LYS A 577 -3.39 8.94 32.28
CA LYS A 577 -2.38 8.04 32.87
C LYS A 577 -2.92 6.66 33.19
N GLU A 578 -4.21 6.48 33.22
CA GLU A 578 -4.79 5.28 33.81
C GLU A 578 -6.05 4.81 33.07
N TYR A 579 -6.14 3.51 32.93
CA TYR A 579 -7.33 2.79 32.51
C TYR A 579 -7.70 1.76 33.60
N ARG A 580 -8.91 1.82 34.10
CA ARG A 580 -9.44 0.82 35.05
C ARG A 580 -10.84 0.37 34.63
N GLU A 581 -11.03 -0.94 34.73
CA GLU A 581 -12.37 -1.52 34.76
C GLU A 581 -12.91 -1.54 36.20
N TYR A 582 -14.20 -1.35 36.39
CA TYR A 582 -14.84 -1.35 37.71
C TYR A 582 -16.27 -1.90 37.69
#